data_2443262cb3673440ff6af3322193d97a
#
_entry.id   2443262cb3673440ff6af3322193d97a
#
_cell.length_a   1.000
_cell.length_b   1.000
_cell.length_c   1.000
_cell.angle_alpha   90.00
_cell.angle_beta   90.00
_cell.angle_gamma   90.00
#
_symmetry.space_group_name_H-M   'P 1'
#
loop_
_entity.id
_entity.type
_entity.pdbx_description
1 polymer ?
#
loop_
_entity_poly.entity_id
_entity_poly.type
_entity_poly.pdbx_seq_one_letter_code
_entity_poly.pdbx_strand_id
1 'polypeptide(L)'
;MSILKRICICAAFLAGLAASLEAAPPKVPDSIVFAGETIRFDDRDLYERMDRELVTFTYMHTNSTLMLKRSSRYFPMVEPILREMGIPDDLKYLMAIESNLNPKALSSAGAAGLWQFMTSTAREYGLEVRDGVDERYHIEKETRAACRFLKKAYEKYGNWMTAAASYNGGQNGISAKLEKQHQKNALDLWLVEETSRYMFRILAAKMFFEDPESFGFYVPEAERYPYIAPLRTVTVTGPVESLVDFAEQNGTTYAKLKSANLWLRDDKLTNKNNKEYRIDIPDNR
;
A
#
# COMPACT_ATOMS: atom_id res chain seq x y z
N MET A 1 53.51 -12.43 30.50
CA MET A 1 52.06 -12.24 30.36
C MET A 1 51.36 -13.46 30.91
N SER A 2 50.71 -13.36 32.08
CA SER A 2 50.22 -14.51 32.81
C SER A 2 49.06 -15.19 32.08
N ILE A 3 48.92 -16.49 32.27
CA ILE A 3 47.83 -17.34 31.73
C ILE A 3 46.45 -16.76 32.01
N LEU A 4 46.26 -16.02 33.12
CA LEU A 4 45.05 -15.32 33.50
C LEU A 4 44.66 -14.21 32.49
N LYS A 5 45.64 -13.47 31.91
CA LYS A 5 45.37 -12.42 30.88
C LYS A 5 44.93 -13.02 29.55
N ARG A 6 45.39 -14.23 29.22
CA ARG A 6 44.97 -14.94 28.00
C ARG A 6 43.55 -15.48 28.10
N ILE A 7 43.15 -15.95 29.29
CA ILE A 7 41.79 -16.43 29.53
C ILE A 7 40.76 -15.28 29.50
N CYS A 8 41.10 -14.12 30.05
CA CYS A 8 40.22 -12.93 29.97
C CYS A 8 40.02 -12.39 28.53
N ILE A 9 41.06 -12.49 27.69
CA ILE A 9 40.94 -12.04 26.27
C ILE A 9 40.07 -13.01 25.46
N CYS A 10 40.15 -14.35 25.72
CA CYS A 10 39.30 -15.33 25.07
C CYS A 10 37.82 -15.21 25.52
N ALA A 11 37.58 -14.92 26.82
CA ALA A 11 36.23 -14.72 27.33
C ALA A 11 35.58 -13.43 26.79
N ALA A 12 36.36 -12.34 26.57
CA ALA A 12 35.88 -11.12 25.96
C ALA A 12 35.57 -11.28 24.45
N PHE A 13 36.26 -12.19 23.75
CA PHE A 13 35.98 -12.51 22.35
C PHE A 13 34.74 -13.42 22.18
N LEU A 14 34.43 -14.27 23.18
CA LEU A 14 33.21 -15.08 23.16
C LEU A 14 31.96 -14.34 23.61
N ALA A 15 32.10 -13.24 24.36
CA ALA A 15 30.97 -12.35 24.68
C ALA A 15 30.58 -11.41 23.52
N GLY A 16 31.43 -11.27 22.51
CA GLY A 16 31.19 -10.48 21.31
C GLY A 16 30.49 -11.25 20.17
N LEU A 17 30.31 -12.55 20.25
CA LEU A 17 29.35 -13.30 19.44
C LEU A 17 27.97 -13.26 20.13
N ALA A 18 27.41 -12.06 20.28
CA ALA A 18 25.97 -11.95 20.31
C ALA A 18 25.53 -12.48 18.94
N ALA A 19 25.06 -13.73 18.92
CA ALA A 19 24.35 -14.27 17.78
C ALA A 19 23.35 -13.18 17.38
N SER A 20 23.48 -12.62 16.19
CA SER A 20 22.36 -11.97 15.57
C SER A 20 21.29 -13.05 15.58
N LEU A 21 20.34 -12.99 16.52
CA LEU A 21 19.13 -13.79 16.44
C LEU A 21 18.51 -13.33 15.11
N GLU A 22 18.70 -14.15 14.09
CA GLU A 22 17.99 -13.97 12.84
C GLU A 22 16.52 -14.01 13.22
N ALA A 23 15.78 -12.93 12.95
CA ALA A 23 14.40 -12.85 13.39
C ALA A 23 13.63 -14.01 12.76
N ALA A 24 13.09 -14.87 13.60
CA ALA A 24 12.19 -15.93 13.13
C ALA A 24 10.84 -15.30 12.78
N PRO A 25 10.16 -15.80 11.73
CA PRO A 25 8.82 -15.35 11.43
C PRO A 25 7.89 -15.51 12.64
N PRO A 26 6.93 -14.58 12.85
CA PRO A 26 5.94 -14.77 13.90
C PRO A 26 5.10 -16.02 13.63
N LYS A 27 4.59 -16.64 14.68
CA LYS A 27 3.69 -17.79 14.53
C LYS A 27 2.35 -17.38 13.93
N VAL A 28 1.77 -18.25 13.13
CA VAL A 28 0.39 -18.09 12.67
C VAL A 28 -0.53 -18.07 13.89
N PRO A 29 -1.36 -17.04 14.09
CA PRO A 29 -2.31 -16.99 15.20
C PRO A 29 -3.47 -17.99 14.99
N ASP A 30 -4.20 -18.33 16.03
CA ASP A 30 -5.43 -19.17 15.89
C ASP A 30 -6.49 -18.47 15.03
N SER A 31 -6.54 -17.14 15.07
CA SER A 31 -7.43 -16.33 14.25
C SER A 31 -6.94 -14.88 14.14
N ILE A 32 -7.43 -14.18 13.12
CA ILE A 32 -7.24 -12.74 12.93
C ILE A 32 -8.59 -12.06 12.66
N VAL A 33 -8.79 -10.87 13.21
CA VAL A 33 -9.93 -10.03 12.83
C VAL A 33 -9.50 -9.10 11.71
N PHE A 34 -10.18 -9.18 10.57
CA PHE A 34 -9.94 -8.31 9.42
C PHE A 34 -11.26 -7.67 8.99
N ALA A 35 -11.31 -6.34 9.00
CA ALA A 35 -12.50 -5.56 8.64
C ALA A 35 -13.77 -5.97 9.43
N GLY A 36 -13.62 -6.39 10.69
CA GLY A 36 -14.68 -6.88 11.54
C GLY A 36 -15.06 -8.36 11.33
N GLU A 37 -14.44 -9.07 10.39
CA GLU A 37 -14.65 -10.48 10.12
C GLU A 37 -13.56 -11.33 10.78
N THR A 38 -13.93 -12.40 11.49
CA THR A 38 -12.95 -13.31 12.12
C THR A 38 -12.59 -14.42 11.14
N ILE A 39 -11.30 -14.51 10.82
CA ILE A 39 -10.69 -15.55 9.98
C ILE A 39 -9.91 -16.48 10.88
N ARG A 40 -10.21 -17.79 10.85
CA ARG A 40 -9.57 -18.82 11.67
C ARG A 40 -8.56 -19.60 10.83
N PHE A 41 -7.49 -20.07 11.49
CA PHE A 41 -6.42 -20.86 10.87
C PHE A 41 -6.35 -22.28 11.47
N ASP A 42 -7.50 -22.83 11.83
CA ASP A 42 -7.68 -24.21 12.33
C ASP A 42 -7.64 -25.27 11.20
N ASP A 43 -7.80 -24.83 9.94
CA ASP A 43 -7.55 -25.66 8.77
C ASP A 43 -6.08 -25.62 8.37
N ARG A 44 -5.52 -26.79 8.03
CA ARG A 44 -4.09 -26.91 7.70
C ARG A 44 -3.69 -26.12 6.45
N ASP A 45 -4.53 -26.09 5.42
CA ASP A 45 -4.25 -25.34 4.19
C ASP A 45 -4.22 -23.84 4.47
N LEU A 46 -5.20 -23.32 5.21
CA LEU A 46 -5.25 -21.92 5.60
C LEU A 46 -4.03 -21.53 6.46
N TYR A 47 -3.64 -22.43 7.39
CA TYR A 47 -2.45 -22.25 8.22
C TYR A 47 -1.17 -22.14 7.36
N GLU A 48 -0.92 -23.10 6.47
CA GLU A 48 0.30 -23.12 5.64
C GLU A 48 0.35 -21.92 4.67
N ARG A 49 -0.80 -21.48 4.15
CA ARG A 49 -0.89 -20.28 3.30
C ARG A 49 -0.56 -19.01 4.08
N MET A 50 -1.03 -18.89 5.32
CA MET A 50 -0.72 -17.77 6.19
C MET A 50 0.75 -17.77 6.58
N ASP A 51 1.29 -18.91 7.05
CA ASP A 51 2.69 -19.08 7.43
C ASP A 51 3.63 -18.62 6.32
N ARG A 52 3.36 -19.04 5.07
CA ARG A 52 4.14 -18.62 3.92
C ARG A 52 4.24 -17.11 3.76
N GLU A 53 3.16 -16.38 3.97
CA GLU A 53 3.18 -14.91 3.82
C GLU A 53 3.86 -14.23 5.02
N LEU A 54 3.76 -14.79 6.23
CA LEU A 54 4.55 -14.32 7.39
C LEU A 54 6.04 -14.48 7.15
N VAL A 55 6.47 -15.65 6.66
CA VAL A 55 7.85 -15.90 6.22
C VAL A 55 8.29 -14.90 5.16
N THR A 56 7.44 -14.65 4.15
CA THR A 56 7.74 -13.70 3.07
C THR A 56 7.98 -12.29 3.61
N PHE A 57 7.11 -11.78 4.49
CA PHE A 57 7.27 -10.43 5.08
C PHE A 57 8.53 -10.33 5.95
N THR A 58 8.86 -11.38 6.70
CA THR A 58 10.06 -11.42 7.56
C THR A 58 11.35 -11.29 6.73
N TYR A 59 11.44 -11.98 5.59
CA TYR A 59 12.68 -12.02 4.81
C TYR A 59 12.72 -11.01 3.63
N MET A 60 11.66 -10.26 3.38
CA MET A 60 11.63 -9.19 2.38
C MET A 60 12.19 -7.86 2.92
N HIS A 61 13.41 -7.88 3.51
CA HIS A 61 13.96 -6.76 4.28
C HIS A 61 13.82 -5.37 3.63
N THR A 62 14.18 -5.22 2.36
CA THR A 62 14.10 -3.94 1.66
C THR A 62 12.67 -3.42 1.57
N ASN A 63 11.75 -4.27 1.11
CA ASN A 63 10.35 -3.87 0.90
C ASN A 63 9.67 -3.60 2.24
N SER A 64 9.84 -4.50 3.22
CA SER A 64 9.26 -4.37 4.56
C SER A 64 9.75 -3.09 5.27
N THR A 65 11.06 -2.82 5.25
CA THR A 65 11.61 -1.57 5.82
C THR A 65 11.06 -0.34 5.13
N LEU A 66 11.01 -0.32 3.78
CA LEU A 66 10.49 0.84 3.04
C LEU A 66 8.99 1.03 3.25
N MET A 67 8.21 -0.04 3.36
CA MET A 67 6.78 0.05 3.69
C MET A 67 6.56 0.68 5.07
N LEU A 68 7.32 0.27 6.11
CA LEU A 68 7.25 0.89 7.43
C LEU A 68 7.59 2.38 7.39
N LYS A 69 8.67 2.76 6.67
CA LYS A 69 9.04 4.18 6.53
C LYS A 69 7.95 4.99 5.81
N ARG A 70 7.35 4.43 4.77
CA ARG A 70 6.34 5.09 3.94
C ARG A 70 4.96 5.14 4.60
N SER A 71 4.62 4.18 5.46
CA SER A 71 3.31 4.13 6.13
C SER A 71 3.03 5.39 6.94
N SER A 72 4.04 5.96 7.61
CA SER A 72 3.92 7.22 8.36
C SER A 72 3.53 8.42 7.49
N ARG A 73 3.75 8.34 6.17
CA ARG A 73 3.31 9.38 5.22
C ARG A 73 1.92 9.09 4.66
N TYR A 74 1.66 7.86 4.23
CA TYR A 74 0.48 7.58 3.41
C TYR A 74 -0.73 7.12 4.23
N PHE A 75 -0.57 6.43 5.34
CA PHE A 75 -1.70 6.04 6.17
C PHE A 75 -2.48 7.24 6.71
N PRO A 76 -1.85 8.31 7.26
CA PRO A 76 -2.58 9.49 7.69
C PRO A 76 -3.35 10.23 6.57
N MET A 77 -2.95 10.05 5.31
CA MET A 77 -3.67 10.62 4.16
C MET A 77 -4.88 9.77 3.75
N VAL A 78 -4.77 8.45 3.88
CA VAL A 78 -5.75 7.48 3.37
C VAL A 78 -6.83 7.14 4.39
N GLU A 79 -6.48 6.93 5.65
CA GLU A 79 -7.39 6.53 6.73
C GLU A 79 -8.61 7.46 6.91
N PRO A 80 -8.47 8.81 6.86
CA PRO A 80 -9.63 9.69 6.93
C PRO A 80 -10.61 9.47 5.77
N ILE A 81 -10.08 9.18 4.57
CA ILE A 81 -10.90 8.95 3.36
C ILE A 81 -11.63 7.61 3.48
N LEU A 82 -10.95 6.55 3.93
CA LEU A 82 -11.59 5.25 4.18
C LEU A 82 -12.77 5.43 5.15
N ARG A 83 -12.53 6.10 6.27
CA ARG A 83 -13.54 6.36 7.30
C ARG A 83 -14.71 7.18 6.76
N GLU A 84 -14.45 8.28 6.03
CA GLU A 84 -15.47 9.13 5.40
C GLU A 84 -16.36 8.32 4.45
N MET A 85 -15.76 7.39 3.69
CA MET A 85 -16.48 6.59 2.70
C MET A 85 -17.08 5.29 3.26
N GLY A 86 -16.94 5.03 4.58
CA GLY A 86 -17.48 3.85 5.26
C GLY A 86 -16.75 2.55 4.88
N ILE A 87 -15.47 2.63 4.56
CA ILE A 87 -14.61 1.49 4.28
C ILE A 87 -13.80 1.17 5.54
N PRO A 88 -13.74 -0.11 5.99
CA PRO A 88 -12.92 -0.51 7.12
C PRO A 88 -11.45 -0.12 6.94
N ASP A 89 -10.84 0.34 8.02
CA ASP A 89 -9.45 0.82 8.03
C ASP A 89 -8.45 -0.25 7.58
N ASP A 90 -8.73 -1.52 7.86
CA ASP A 90 -7.89 -2.65 7.45
C ASP A 90 -7.65 -2.72 5.93
N LEU A 91 -8.53 -2.11 5.11
CA LEU A 91 -8.34 -2.10 3.64
C LEU A 91 -7.15 -1.24 3.20
N LYS A 92 -6.54 -0.43 4.09
CA LYS A 92 -5.26 0.23 3.84
C LYS A 92 -4.12 -0.77 3.60
N TYR A 93 -4.20 -1.97 4.21
CA TYR A 93 -3.19 -3.02 4.01
C TYR A 93 -3.24 -3.62 2.61
N LEU A 94 -4.43 -3.63 1.97
CA LEU A 94 -4.56 -3.94 0.55
C LEU A 94 -3.74 -2.94 -0.30
N MET A 95 -3.91 -1.62 -0.08
CA MET A 95 -3.09 -0.60 -0.76
C MET A 95 -1.59 -0.81 -0.50
N ALA A 96 -1.22 -1.20 0.72
CA ALA A 96 0.17 -1.41 1.08
C ALA A 96 0.81 -2.54 0.25
N ILE A 97 0.12 -3.66 0.05
CA ILE A 97 0.65 -4.79 -0.72
C ILE A 97 0.63 -4.56 -2.24
N GLU A 98 -0.25 -3.70 -2.76
CA GLU A 98 -0.35 -3.38 -4.17
C GLU A 98 0.90 -2.66 -4.70
N SER A 99 1.41 -1.71 -3.94
CA SER A 99 2.49 -0.82 -4.41
C SER A 99 3.73 -0.81 -3.51
N ASN A 100 3.77 -1.59 -2.42
CA ASN A 100 4.73 -1.40 -1.32
C ASN A 100 4.74 0.07 -0.83
N LEU A 101 3.58 0.73 -0.83
CA LEU A 101 3.40 2.15 -0.53
C LEU A 101 4.27 3.07 -1.38
N ASN A 102 4.58 2.68 -2.63
CA ASN A 102 5.29 3.52 -3.59
C ASN A 102 4.29 4.28 -4.48
N PRO A 103 4.11 5.62 -4.31
CA PRO A 103 3.13 6.38 -5.08
C PRO A 103 3.48 6.48 -6.57
N LYS A 104 4.71 6.10 -6.95
CA LYS A 104 5.19 6.09 -8.34
C LYS A 104 5.14 4.70 -8.97
N ALA A 105 4.55 3.72 -8.27
CA ALA A 105 4.51 2.35 -8.77
C ALA A 105 3.78 2.26 -10.11
N LEU A 106 4.40 1.49 -11.01
CA LEU A 106 3.86 1.15 -12.33
C LEU A 106 4.22 -0.31 -12.60
N SER A 107 3.22 -1.16 -12.73
CA SER A 107 3.43 -2.57 -13.03
C SER A 107 3.73 -2.81 -14.51
N SER A 108 4.27 -3.98 -14.84
CA SER A 108 4.48 -4.40 -16.24
C SER A 108 3.17 -4.48 -17.03
N ALA A 109 2.05 -4.72 -16.37
CA ALA A 109 0.72 -4.73 -16.96
C ALA A 109 0.09 -3.33 -17.09
N GLY A 110 0.76 -2.27 -16.59
CA GLY A 110 0.28 -0.89 -16.66
C GLY A 110 -0.65 -0.45 -15.53
N ALA A 111 -0.73 -1.22 -14.43
CA ALA A 111 -1.38 -0.76 -13.21
C ALA A 111 -0.51 0.32 -12.53
N ALA A 112 -1.11 1.37 -11.96
CA ALA A 112 -0.38 2.54 -11.49
C ALA A 112 -0.92 3.11 -10.17
N GLY A 113 -0.03 3.82 -9.43
CA GLY A 113 -0.33 4.51 -8.18
C GLY A 113 -0.26 3.61 -6.94
N LEU A 114 -0.67 4.14 -5.79
CA LEU A 114 -0.70 3.39 -4.54
C LEU A 114 -1.67 2.21 -4.58
N TRP A 115 -2.80 2.39 -5.26
CA TRP A 115 -3.88 1.41 -5.38
C TRP A 115 -3.77 0.53 -6.63
N GLN A 116 -2.75 0.71 -7.48
CA GLN A 116 -2.48 -0.08 -8.67
C GLN A 116 -3.69 -0.24 -9.62
N PHE A 117 -4.37 0.85 -9.93
CA PHE A 117 -5.47 0.81 -10.89
C PHE A 117 -4.98 0.55 -12.31
N MET A 118 -5.64 -0.37 -13.01
CA MET A 118 -5.58 -0.44 -14.48
C MET A 118 -6.31 0.77 -15.09
N THR A 119 -5.86 1.25 -16.23
CA THR A 119 -6.44 2.44 -16.90
C THR A 119 -7.95 2.35 -17.12
N SER A 120 -8.45 1.20 -17.58
CA SER A 120 -9.88 0.99 -17.81
C SER A 120 -10.68 1.10 -16.52
N THR A 121 -10.24 0.39 -15.48
CA THR A 121 -10.89 0.41 -14.15
C THR A 121 -10.81 1.79 -13.52
N ALA A 122 -9.67 2.50 -13.64
CA ALA A 122 -9.52 3.87 -13.15
C ALA A 122 -10.60 4.81 -13.73
N ARG A 123 -10.79 4.74 -15.04
CA ARG A 123 -11.83 5.55 -15.74
C ARG A 123 -13.25 5.14 -15.34
N GLU A 124 -13.53 3.84 -15.19
CA GLU A 124 -14.82 3.35 -14.70
C GLU A 124 -15.17 3.94 -13.32
N TYR A 125 -14.16 4.06 -12.44
CA TYR A 125 -14.33 4.62 -11.10
C TYR A 125 -14.03 6.13 -11.00
N GLY A 126 -14.05 6.84 -12.15
CA GLY A 126 -14.07 8.30 -12.23
C GLY A 126 -12.72 9.00 -12.16
N LEU A 127 -11.61 8.29 -12.37
CA LEU A 127 -10.29 8.89 -12.50
C LEU A 127 -10.03 9.34 -13.93
N GLU A 128 -9.46 10.53 -14.07
CA GLU A 128 -8.98 11.02 -15.36
C GLU A 128 -7.61 10.40 -15.68
N VAL A 129 -7.56 9.69 -16.81
CA VAL A 129 -6.31 9.12 -17.32
C VAL A 129 -6.21 9.46 -18.80
N ARG A 130 -5.34 10.39 -19.14
CA ARG A 130 -5.07 10.88 -20.50
C ARG A 130 -3.65 11.41 -20.60
N ASP A 131 -3.24 11.81 -21.79
CA ASP A 131 -1.96 12.48 -21.99
C ASP A 131 -1.86 13.73 -21.09
N GLY A 132 -0.76 13.83 -20.37
CA GLY A 132 -0.46 14.92 -19.43
C GLY A 132 -1.16 14.83 -18.06
N VAL A 133 -2.22 14.02 -17.89
CA VAL A 133 -2.93 13.83 -16.60
C VAL A 133 -3.20 12.36 -16.33
N ASP A 134 -2.74 11.87 -15.19
CA ASP A 134 -3.02 10.52 -14.73
C ASP A 134 -3.36 10.52 -13.23
N GLU A 135 -4.67 10.58 -12.92
CA GLU A 135 -5.17 10.66 -11.55
C GLU A 135 -5.01 9.36 -10.75
N ARG A 136 -4.47 8.28 -11.36
CA ARG A 136 -4.02 7.08 -10.62
C ARG A 136 -2.82 7.37 -9.72
N TYR A 137 -2.14 8.50 -9.93
CA TYR A 137 -1.06 9.01 -9.09
C TYR A 137 -1.51 10.15 -8.16
N HIS A 138 -2.80 10.44 -8.08
CA HIS A 138 -3.37 11.44 -7.18
C HIS A 138 -3.95 10.75 -5.95
N ILE A 139 -3.24 10.76 -4.84
CA ILE A 139 -3.50 9.93 -3.65
C ILE A 139 -4.95 10.02 -3.17
N GLU A 140 -5.50 11.22 -3.02
CA GLU A 140 -6.89 11.38 -2.59
C GLU A 140 -7.88 10.78 -3.59
N LYS A 141 -7.72 11.10 -4.89
CA LYS A 141 -8.66 10.66 -5.93
C LYS A 141 -8.60 9.16 -6.16
N GLU A 142 -7.39 8.57 -6.21
CA GLU A 142 -7.24 7.12 -6.36
C GLU A 142 -7.79 6.37 -5.15
N THR A 143 -7.61 6.90 -3.91
CA THR A 143 -8.19 6.32 -2.70
C THR A 143 -9.71 6.35 -2.73
N ARG A 144 -10.33 7.47 -3.11
CA ARG A 144 -11.79 7.55 -3.27
C ARG A 144 -12.31 6.61 -4.36
N ALA A 145 -11.56 6.41 -5.43
CA ALA A 145 -11.91 5.43 -6.47
C ALA A 145 -11.83 3.99 -5.94
N ALA A 146 -10.79 3.64 -5.18
CA ALA A 146 -10.64 2.35 -4.52
C ALA A 146 -11.78 2.08 -3.52
N CYS A 147 -12.16 3.08 -2.73
CA CYS A 147 -13.30 2.98 -1.83
C CYS A 147 -14.60 2.65 -2.58
N ARG A 148 -14.87 3.32 -3.72
CA ARG A 148 -16.06 3.01 -4.55
C ARG A 148 -16.03 1.59 -5.10
N PHE A 149 -14.86 1.12 -5.55
CA PHE A 149 -14.69 -0.25 -6.01
C PHE A 149 -14.98 -1.26 -4.89
N LEU A 150 -14.34 -1.09 -3.74
CA LEU A 150 -14.44 -1.98 -2.59
C LEU A 150 -15.87 -2.00 -2.01
N LYS A 151 -16.52 -0.85 -1.95
CA LYS A 151 -17.92 -0.76 -1.50
C LYS A 151 -18.86 -1.53 -2.42
N LYS A 152 -18.76 -1.31 -3.74
CA LYS A 152 -19.54 -2.08 -4.75
C LYS A 152 -19.26 -3.57 -4.66
N ALA A 153 -18.02 -3.99 -4.43
CA ALA A 153 -17.65 -5.38 -4.25
C ALA A 153 -18.23 -5.96 -2.96
N TYR A 154 -18.19 -5.22 -1.85
CA TYR A 154 -18.79 -5.65 -0.59
C TYR A 154 -20.32 -5.77 -0.70
N GLU A 155 -21.00 -4.83 -1.33
CA GLU A 155 -22.43 -4.90 -1.60
C GLU A 155 -22.81 -6.15 -2.41
N LYS A 156 -21.91 -6.59 -3.29
CA LYS A 156 -22.10 -7.80 -4.12
C LYS A 156 -21.85 -9.11 -3.37
N TYR A 157 -20.81 -9.16 -2.53
CA TYR A 157 -20.32 -10.41 -1.94
C TYR A 157 -20.68 -10.59 -0.46
N GLY A 158 -20.98 -9.51 0.25
CA GLY A 158 -21.35 -9.53 1.65
C GLY A 158 -20.20 -9.81 2.63
N ASN A 159 -18.95 -9.89 2.15
CA ASN A 159 -17.78 -10.05 3.00
C ASN A 159 -16.56 -9.33 2.40
N TRP A 160 -15.68 -8.79 3.28
CA TRP A 160 -14.56 -7.97 2.87
C TRP A 160 -13.41 -8.76 2.25
N MET A 161 -13.23 -10.01 2.67
CA MET A 161 -12.15 -10.84 2.11
C MET A 161 -12.44 -11.21 0.65
N THR A 162 -13.68 -11.52 0.30
CA THR A 162 -14.06 -11.74 -1.11
C THR A 162 -14.03 -10.44 -1.92
N ALA A 163 -14.43 -9.31 -1.31
CA ALA A 163 -14.28 -8.00 -1.95
C ALA A 163 -12.81 -7.70 -2.28
N ALA A 164 -11.90 -7.95 -1.34
CA ALA A 164 -10.46 -7.81 -1.55
C ALA A 164 -9.92 -8.77 -2.61
N ALA A 165 -10.32 -10.05 -2.59
CA ALA A 165 -9.95 -11.01 -3.63
C ALA A 165 -10.39 -10.55 -5.03
N SER A 166 -11.56 -9.91 -5.13
CA SER A 166 -12.07 -9.39 -6.40
C SER A 166 -11.33 -8.15 -6.90
N TYR A 167 -10.61 -7.46 -6.04
CA TYR A 167 -9.72 -6.35 -6.42
C TYR A 167 -8.58 -6.86 -7.30
N ASN A 168 -7.97 -7.96 -6.91
CA ASN A 168 -6.89 -8.61 -7.67
C ASN A 168 -7.42 -9.47 -8.83
N GLY A 169 -8.36 -10.38 -8.56
CA GLY A 169 -8.86 -11.38 -9.52
C GLY A 169 -9.97 -10.89 -10.44
N GLY A 170 -10.42 -9.64 -10.27
CA GLY A 170 -11.57 -9.06 -10.99
C GLY A 170 -12.91 -9.60 -10.52
N GLN A 171 -13.92 -8.71 -10.42
CA GLN A 171 -15.24 -9.08 -9.91
C GLN A 171 -15.91 -10.21 -10.71
N ASN A 172 -15.81 -10.19 -12.05
CA ASN A 172 -16.40 -11.23 -12.89
C ASN A 172 -15.72 -12.58 -12.69
N GLY A 173 -14.37 -12.58 -12.58
CA GLY A 173 -13.59 -13.79 -12.34
C GLY A 173 -13.92 -14.46 -11.01
N ILE A 174 -13.97 -13.66 -9.94
CA ILE A 174 -14.33 -14.18 -8.59
C ILE A 174 -15.79 -14.67 -8.57
N SER A 175 -16.74 -13.93 -9.14
CA SER A 175 -18.15 -14.37 -9.21
C SER A 175 -18.30 -15.71 -9.91
N ALA A 176 -17.66 -15.88 -11.06
CA ALA A 176 -17.72 -17.15 -11.81
C ALA A 176 -17.08 -18.32 -11.02
N LYS A 177 -16.06 -18.04 -10.20
CA LYS A 177 -15.45 -19.08 -9.35
C LYS A 177 -16.35 -19.45 -8.16
N LEU A 178 -16.96 -18.44 -7.51
CA LEU A 178 -17.92 -18.68 -6.42
C LEU A 178 -19.09 -19.55 -6.90
N GLU A 179 -19.68 -19.22 -8.04
CA GLU A 179 -20.75 -19.99 -8.64
C GLU A 179 -20.30 -21.41 -9.01
N LYS A 180 -19.21 -21.55 -9.78
CA LYS A 180 -18.69 -22.83 -10.26
C LYS A 180 -18.31 -23.80 -9.14
N GLN A 181 -17.79 -23.27 -8.03
CA GLN A 181 -17.31 -24.08 -6.90
C GLN A 181 -18.34 -24.15 -5.77
N HIS A 182 -19.53 -23.56 -5.93
CA HIS A 182 -20.61 -23.53 -4.95
C HIS A 182 -20.18 -22.96 -3.58
N GLN A 183 -19.31 -21.93 -3.60
CA GLN A 183 -18.79 -21.27 -2.40
C GLN A 183 -19.35 -19.85 -2.25
N LYS A 184 -19.27 -19.31 -1.02
CA LYS A 184 -19.71 -17.95 -0.68
C LYS A 184 -18.57 -17.03 -0.28
N ASN A 185 -17.40 -17.60 0.05
CA ASN A 185 -16.21 -16.87 0.48
C ASN A 185 -15.03 -17.21 -0.41
N ALA A 186 -14.23 -16.22 -0.76
CA ALA A 186 -13.04 -16.41 -1.59
C ALA A 186 -11.95 -17.23 -0.91
N LEU A 187 -11.91 -17.31 0.42
CA LEU A 187 -10.96 -18.16 1.16
C LEU A 187 -11.18 -19.65 0.86
N ASP A 188 -12.42 -20.05 0.53
CA ASP A 188 -12.80 -21.42 0.22
C ASP A 188 -12.64 -21.79 -1.26
N LEU A 189 -12.14 -20.85 -2.08
CA LEU A 189 -11.99 -21.04 -3.52
C LEU A 189 -10.63 -21.61 -3.91
N TRP A 190 -10.65 -22.54 -4.86
CA TRP A 190 -9.48 -22.87 -5.65
C TRP A 190 -9.23 -21.78 -6.69
N LEU A 191 -8.26 -20.92 -6.41
CA LEU A 191 -7.89 -19.76 -7.22
C LEU A 191 -6.50 -19.96 -7.86
N VAL A 192 -6.17 -19.11 -8.83
CA VAL A 192 -4.79 -18.97 -9.29
C VAL A 192 -3.91 -18.50 -8.13
N GLU A 193 -2.66 -18.92 -8.15
CA GLU A 193 -1.69 -18.72 -7.06
C GLU A 193 -1.62 -17.25 -6.62
N GLU A 194 -1.58 -16.32 -7.57
CA GLU A 194 -1.51 -14.88 -7.29
C GLU A 194 -2.69 -14.39 -6.43
N THR A 195 -3.91 -14.68 -6.86
CA THR A 195 -5.13 -14.24 -6.12
C THR A 195 -5.31 -15.01 -4.81
N SER A 196 -4.91 -16.29 -4.79
CA SER A 196 -4.91 -17.09 -3.57
C SER A 196 -3.99 -16.49 -2.51
N ARG A 197 -2.76 -16.16 -2.87
CA ARG A 197 -1.77 -15.51 -1.99
C ARG A 197 -2.19 -14.10 -1.56
N TYR A 198 -2.86 -13.38 -2.44
CA TYR A 198 -3.22 -11.98 -2.24
C TYR A 198 -3.96 -11.74 -0.92
N MET A 199 -4.95 -12.59 -0.62
CA MET A 199 -5.73 -12.51 0.62
C MET A 199 -4.85 -12.66 1.86
N PHE A 200 -3.97 -13.66 1.88
CA PHE A 200 -3.09 -13.90 3.02
C PHE A 200 -1.98 -12.84 3.13
N ARG A 201 -1.54 -12.25 2.01
CA ARG A 201 -0.62 -11.12 2.01
C ARG A 201 -1.23 -9.88 2.66
N ILE A 202 -2.53 -9.64 2.49
CA ILE A 202 -3.24 -8.55 3.18
C ILE A 202 -3.24 -8.81 4.70
N LEU A 203 -3.55 -10.05 5.13
CA LEU A 203 -3.58 -10.43 6.54
C LEU A 203 -2.18 -10.36 7.16
N ALA A 204 -1.17 -10.84 6.46
CA ALA A 204 0.22 -10.73 6.90
C ALA A 204 0.69 -9.27 6.97
N ALA A 205 0.28 -8.43 6.02
CA ALA A 205 0.54 -6.99 6.07
C ALA A 205 -0.09 -6.34 7.31
N LYS A 206 -1.36 -6.70 7.64
CA LYS A 206 -2.00 -6.23 8.87
C LYS A 206 -1.13 -6.57 10.09
N MET A 207 -0.77 -7.83 10.29
CA MET A 207 0.08 -8.25 11.41
C MET A 207 1.42 -7.51 11.42
N PHE A 208 2.04 -7.37 10.25
CA PHE A 208 3.34 -6.69 10.11
C PHE A 208 3.30 -5.20 10.49
N PHE A 209 2.27 -4.47 10.10
CA PHE A 209 2.15 -3.05 10.43
C PHE A 209 1.70 -2.81 11.88
N GLU A 210 0.95 -3.74 12.48
CA GLU A 210 0.51 -3.65 13.87
C GLU A 210 1.62 -4.04 14.86
N ASP A 211 2.47 -5.00 14.50
CA ASP A 211 3.61 -5.45 15.31
C ASP A 211 4.84 -5.79 14.45
N PRO A 212 5.54 -4.78 13.92
CA PRO A 212 6.72 -5.00 13.07
C PRO A 212 7.89 -5.66 13.82
N GLU A 213 7.97 -5.49 15.13
CA GLU A 213 9.05 -6.05 15.93
C GLU A 213 8.98 -7.58 15.99
N SER A 214 7.78 -8.16 15.98
CA SER A 214 7.60 -9.61 15.89
C SER A 214 8.15 -10.22 14.59
N PHE A 215 8.28 -9.40 13.53
CA PHE A 215 8.91 -9.76 12.25
C PHE A 215 10.41 -9.40 12.21
N GLY A 216 10.97 -8.91 13.32
CA GLY A 216 12.36 -8.48 13.38
C GLY A 216 12.65 -7.10 12.80
N PHE A 217 11.62 -6.24 12.62
CA PHE A 217 11.80 -4.90 12.10
C PHE A 217 11.61 -3.84 13.17
N TYR A 218 12.64 -3.03 13.36
CA TYR A 218 12.59 -1.83 14.19
C TYR A 218 12.98 -0.61 13.34
N VAL A 219 12.06 0.30 13.15
CA VAL A 219 12.29 1.57 12.43
C VAL A 219 11.91 2.71 13.37
N PRO A 220 12.88 3.43 13.94
CA PRO A 220 12.62 4.59 14.79
C PRO A 220 11.75 5.62 14.08
N GLU A 221 10.90 6.33 14.81
CA GLU A 221 10.02 7.35 14.24
C GLU A 221 10.79 8.43 13.47
N ALA A 222 11.94 8.85 13.98
CA ALA A 222 12.82 9.83 13.33
C ALA A 222 13.37 9.38 11.95
N GLU A 223 13.37 8.07 11.68
CA GLU A 223 13.79 7.52 10.39
C GLU A 223 12.64 7.26 9.43
N ARG A 224 11.39 7.39 9.89
CA ARG A 224 10.20 7.23 9.05
C ARG A 224 10.01 8.45 8.17
N TYR A 225 9.28 8.29 7.07
CA TYR A 225 8.99 9.39 6.15
C TYR A 225 7.68 10.07 6.56
N PRO A 226 7.72 11.26 7.19
CA PRO A 226 6.50 11.91 7.67
C PRO A 226 5.64 12.41 6.51
N TYR A 227 4.34 12.55 6.76
CA TYR A 227 3.48 13.37 5.92
C TYR A 227 3.84 14.84 6.09
N ILE A 228 4.07 15.51 4.98
CA ILE A 228 4.30 16.96 4.93
C ILE A 228 3.16 17.55 4.12
N ALA A 229 2.31 18.34 4.80
CA ALA A 229 1.23 19.05 4.12
C ALA A 229 1.79 20.04 3.10
N PRO A 230 1.10 20.26 1.97
CA PRO A 230 1.50 21.31 1.04
C PRO A 230 1.41 22.68 1.74
N LEU A 231 2.31 23.60 1.36
CA LEU A 231 2.28 24.98 1.86
C LEU A 231 0.92 25.64 1.56
N ARG A 232 0.43 25.41 0.34
CA ARG A 232 -0.88 25.85 -0.15
C ARG A 232 -1.28 25.04 -1.38
N THR A 233 -2.54 25.12 -1.75
CA THR A 233 -3.05 24.58 -3.00
C THR A 233 -3.49 25.72 -3.90
N VAL A 234 -3.13 25.68 -5.17
CA VAL A 234 -3.55 26.65 -6.19
C VAL A 234 -4.59 25.99 -7.09
N THR A 235 -5.74 26.62 -7.20
CA THR A 235 -6.81 26.21 -8.12
C THR A 235 -6.58 26.84 -9.48
N VAL A 236 -6.55 26.02 -10.54
CA VAL A 236 -6.45 26.45 -11.93
C VAL A 236 -7.65 25.96 -12.73
N THR A 237 -8.25 26.82 -13.54
CA THR A 237 -9.40 26.52 -14.42
C THR A 237 -9.08 26.62 -15.89
N GLY A 238 -7.91 27.19 -16.23
CA GLY A 238 -7.37 27.28 -17.59
C GLY A 238 -6.20 26.33 -17.84
N PRO A 239 -5.62 26.33 -19.03
CA PRO A 239 -4.38 25.64 -19.31
C PRO A 239 -3.21 26.28 -18.55
N VAL A 240 -2.20 25.48 -18.21
CA VAL A 240 -0.89 25.96 -17.74
C VAL A 240 0.13 25.57 -18.81
N GLU A 241 0.57 26.56 -19.58
CA GLU A 241 1.43 26.35 -20.75
C GLU A 241 2.84 25.86 -20.37
N SER A 242 3.32 26.25 -19.17
CA SER A 242 4.62 25.83 -18.63
C SER A 242 4.49 25.58 -17.13
N LEU A 243 4.67 24.32 -16.70
CA LEU A 243 4.75 23.98 -15.27
C LEU A 243 6.07 24.42 -14.65
N VAL A 244 7.10 24.72 -15.46
CA VAL A 244 8.36 25.31 -14.98
C VAL A 244 8.10 26.75 -14.51
N ASP A 245 7.52 27.58 -15.38
CA ASP A 245 7.19 28.98 -15.06
C ASP A 245 6.16 29.05 -13.93
N PHE A 246 5.17 28.15 -13.95
CA PHE A 246 4.19 28.04 -12.86
C PHE A 246 4.85 27.73 -11.52
N ALA A 247 5.85 26.83 -11.47
CA ALA A 247 6.58 26.51 -10.25
C ALA A 247 7.36 27.75 -9.75
N GLU A 248 8.09 28.45 -10.63
CA GLU A 248 8.83 29.65 -10.28
C GLU A 248 7.94 30.77 -9.74
N GLN A 249 6.82 31.06 -10.41
CA GLN A 249 5.80 32.03 -9.99
C GLN A 249 5.20 31.70 -8.61
N ASN A 250 5.18 30.42 -8.25
CA ASN A 250 4.67 29.95 -6.97
C ASN A 250 5.77 29.73 -5.90
N GLY A 251 7.03 30.15 -6.19
CA GLY A 251 8.14 30.13 -5.24
C GLY A 251 8.70 28.73 -4.98
N THR A 252 8.56 27.79 -5.92
CA THR A 252 9.10 26.44 -5.81
C THR A 252 9.84 26.03 -7.08
N THR A 253 10.49 24.87 -7.07
CA THR A 253 11.12 24.32 -8.27
C THR A 253 10.20 23.37 -9.02
N TYR A 254 10.40 23.23 -10.33
CA TYR A 254 9.67 22.26 -11.14
C TYR A 254 9.74 20.83 -10.56
N ALA A 255 10.92 20.40 -10.10
CA ALA A 255 11.08 19.06 -9.52
C ALA A 255 10.26 18.85 -8.25
N LYS A 256 10.22 19.86 -7.36
CA LYS A 256 9.41 19.82 -6.13
C LYS A 256 7.90 19.85 -6.47
N LEU A 257 7.49 20.73 -7.42
CA LEU A 257 6.11 20.78 -7.90
C LEU A 257 5.66 19.43 -8.44
N LYS A 258 6.45 18.80 -9.31
CA LYS A 258 6.14 17.46 -9.88
C LYS A 258 6.11 16.37 -8.82
N SER A 259 6.96 16.45 -7.80
CA SER A 259 6.98 15.48 -6.69
C SER A 259 5.74 15.60 -5.81
N ALA A 260 5.19 16.80 -5.62
CA ALA A 260 3.95 17.02 -4.89
C ALA A 260 2.71 16.67 -5.72
N ASN A 261 2.82 16.69 -7.05
CA ASN A 261 1.70 16.49 -7.99
C ASN A 261 2.05 15.40 -9.01
N LEU A 262 2.20 14.16 -8.56
CA LEU A 262 2.62 13.03 -9.41
C LEU A 262 1.64 12.76 -10.56
N TRP A 263 0.38 13.19 -10.43
CA TRP A 263 -0.67 13.06 -11.42
C TRP A 263 -0.48 13.98 -12.65
N LEU A 264 0.33 15.05 -12.55
CA LEU A 264 0.78 15.86 -13.67
C LEU A 264 1.89 15.12 -14.42
N ARG A 265 1.62 14.57 -15.59
CA ARG A 265 2.56 13.67 -16.30
C ARG A 265 3.39 14.37 -17.38
N ASP A 266 3.01 15.58 -17.80
CA ASP A 266 3.69 16.38 -18.80
C ASP A 266 4.39 17.61 -18.15
N ASP A 267 5.05 18.45 -18.94
CA ASP A 267 5.63 19.75 -18.54
C ASP A 267 4.61 20.91 -18.61
N LYS A 268 3.38 20.62 -19.04
CA LYS A 268 2.25 21.54 -19.11
C LYS A 268 0.96 20.86 -18.66
N LEU A 269 -0.07 21.65 -18.39
CA LEU A 269 -1.41 21.15 -18.13
C LEU A 269 -2.36 21.66 -19.22
N THR A 270 -2.70 20.79 -20.17
CA THR A 270 -3.76 21.09 -21.15
C THR A 270 -5.11 21.02 -20.45
N ASN A 271 -5.93 22.07 -20.56
CA ASN A 271 -7.25 22.14 -19.94
C ASN A 271 -8.25 22.81 -20.90
N LYS A 272 -8.66 22.08 -21.91
CA LYS A 272 -9.58 22.60 -22.96
C LYS A 272 -11.03 22.82 -22.47
N ASN A 273 -11.41 22.14 -21.39
CA ASN A 273 -12.78 22.13 -20.88
C ASN A 273 -12.97 23.03 -19.66
N ASN A 274 -11.97 23.82 -19.30
CA ASN A 274 -11.95 24.67 -18.11
C ASN A 274 -12.30 23.91 -16.82
N LYS A 275 -11.89 22.63 -16.73
CA LYS A 275 -12.03 21.83 -15.52
C LYS A 275 -11.20 22.46 -14.40
N GLU A 276 -11.72 22.43 -13.19
CA GLU A 276 -10.97 22.83 -12.01
C GLU A 276 -9.91 21.76 -11.64
N TYR A 277 -8.65 22.18 -11.56
CA TYR A 277 -7.54 21.37 -11.01
C TYR A 277 -6.95 22.07 -9.80
N ARG A 278 -6.63 21.28 -8.79
CA ARG A 278 -5.97 21.73 -7.58
C ARG A 278 -4.52 21.25 -7.61
N ILE A 279 -3.60 22.20 -7.68
CA ILE A 279 -2.15 21.95 -7.75
C ILE A 279 -1.53 22.29 -6.41
N ASP A 280 -0.93 21.32 -5.75
CA ASP A 280 -0.28 21.48 -4.46
C ASP A 280 1.10 22.12 -4.63
N ILE A 281 1.33 23.21 -3.89
CA ILE A 281 2.61 23.88 -3.80
C ILE A 281 3.33 23.35 -2.57
N PRO A 282 4.45 22.63 -2.72
CA PRO A 282 5.17 22.05 -1.59
C PRO A 282 5.84 23.13 -0.74
N ASP A 283 6.03 22.83 0.55
CA ASP A 283 6.95 23.59 1.40
C ASP A 283 8.38 23.36 0.91
N ASN A 284 9.14 24.43 0.82
CA ASN A 284 10.54 24.40 0.38
C ASN A 284 11.53 24.04 1.51
N ARG A 285 11.04 23.91 2.73
CA ARG A 285 11.83 23.55 3.91
C ARG A 285 12.24 22.09 3.92
#